data_e4bb00d1ec750ccc9bc932389a812c04
#
_entry.id   e4bb00d1ec750ccc9bc932389a812c04
#
_cell.length_a   1.000
_cell.length_b   1.000
_cell.length_c   1.000
_cell.angle_alpha   90.00
_cell.angle_beta   90.00
_cell.angle_gamma   90.00
#
_symmetry.space_group_name_H-M   'P 1'
#
loop_
_entity.id
_entity.type
_entity.pdbx_description
1 polymer ?
#
loop_
_entity_poly.entity_id
_entity_poly.type
_entity_poly.pdbx_seq_one_letter_code
_entity_poly.pdbx_strand_id
1 'polypeptide(L)'
;MNRIYRLIFILCAFCGIAQAQPERPKLVVGIVIDQMRWDYLYRYYARYGEGGFKRMLGEGFSVENCQIPYIPSVTAIGHSCVWTGSVPSIHGIAGNAFVKDGKIVNCVGDNTVKPVGSDGKAGYMSPRNLWVTTIGDELRLATNNRSKVVGVALKDRAAILPAGHHANGAYWFDDKAGRFITSTFYMDKLPEWVNKFNKRKLAEKYLSQKWETLYPIDTYQQSTADANNYENGIVDGEKAQLPLDLAALYKKHGYKIIRNTPFGCNLTFDIAKAAIEGENLGKNTDTDLLTISCSSTDYIGHQVGVNAVETEDCYLRLDQALADFFAYLDKTIGKGNYLTFLTADHGAVNNAAFLQDQRIPAGIWNGKSMVKELNQELKAKFNTDKDLVMTIMNYQVFFNTATIEEAGLDYAAVKQVVVNRLKKEKIVHYAFDMEKTSTE
;
A
#
# COMPACT_ATOMS: atom_id res chain seq x y z
N MET A 1 -68.22 -7.67 16.63
CA MET A 1 -67.53 -7.33 15.35
C MET A 1 -66.39 -6.32 15.49
N ASN A 2 -66.50 -5.23 16.24
CA ASN A 2 -65.47 -4.16 16.28
C ASN A 2 -64.11 -4.52 16.94
N ARG A 3 -64.01 -5.54 17.77
CA ARG A 3 -62.70 -5.93 18.40
C ARG A 3 -61.84 -6.78 17.48
N ILE A 4 -62.41 -7.62 16.65
CA ILE A 4 -61.69 -8.49 15.72
C ILE A 4 -61.07 -7.66 14.58
N TYR A 5 -61.81 -6.66 14.04
CA TYR A 5 -61.28 -5.76 13.01
C TYR A 5 -60.13 -4.87 13.53
N ARG A 6 -60.14 -4.47 14.80
CA ARG A 6 -59.05 -3.72 15.41
C ARG A 6 -57.80 -4.59 15.62
N LEU A 7 -57.96 -5.86 15.97
CA LEU A 7 -56.82 -6.80 16.06
C LEU A 7 -56.19 -7.10 14.69
N ILE A 8 -57.02 -7.27 13.65
CA ILE A 8 -56.51 -7.52 12.30
C ILE A 8 -55.82 -6.27 11.74
N PHE A 9 -56.33 -5.05 12.01
CA PHE A 9 -55.68 -3.81 11.60
C PHE A 9 -54.35 -3.59 12.31
N ILE A 10 -54.22 -3.95 13.60
CA ILE A 10 -52.94 -3.90 14.34
C ILE A 10 -51.98 -4.95 13.85
N LEU A 11 -52.41 -6.17 13.54
CA LEU A 11 -51.54 -7.21 12.95
C LEU A 11 -51.04 -6.83 11.55
N CYS A 12 -51.87 -6.23 10.70
CA CYS A 12 -51.49 -5.73 9.39
C CYS A 12 -50.53 -4.51 9.47
N ALA A 13 -50.69 -3.65 10.49
CA ALA A 13 -49.79 -2.51 10.72
C ALA A 13 -48.38 -2.97 11.19
N PHE A 14 -48.31 -4.09 11.93
CA PHE A 14 -47.02 -4.66 12.31
C PHE A 14 -46.31 -5.49 11.20
N CYS A 15 -47.04 -6.02 10.23
CA CYS A 15 -46.46 -6.65 9.04
C CYS A 15 -45.82 -5.67 8.03
N GLY A 16 -46.13 -4.36 8.17
CA GLY A 16 -45.64 -3.33 7.25
C GLY A 16 -44.25 -2.74 7.58
N ILE A 17 -43.61 -3.14 8.68
CA ILE A 17 -42.28 -2.66 9.07
C ILE A 17 -41.26 -3.85 9.07
N ALA A 18 -41.38 -4.74 8.10
CA ALA A 18 -40.19 -5.47 7.68
C ALA A 18 -39.37 -4.46 6.85
N GLN A 19 -38.53 -3.67 7.51
CA GLN A 19 -37.49 -2.96 6.80
C GLN A 19 -36.74 -4.05 6.00
N ALA A 20 -36.87 -4.03 4.67
CA ALA A 20 -36.08 -4.89 3.82
C ALA A 20 -34.63 -4.63 4.23
N GLN A 21 -33.97 -5.64 4.78
CA GLN A 21 -32.54 -5.51 5.02
C GLN A 21 -31.92 -5.14 3.67
N PRO A 22 -31.08 -4.09 3.63
CA PRO A 22 -30.42 -3.73 2.38
C PRO A 22 -29.77 -4.99 1.80
N GLU A 23 -30.04 -5.25 0.52
CA GLU A 23 -29.45 -6.40 -0.15
C GLU A 23 -27.94 -6.33 0.01
N ARG A 24 -27.34 -7.42 0.50
CA ARG A 24 -25.90 -7.49 0.67
C ARG A 24 -25.23 -7.41 -0.71
N PRO A 25 -24.14 -6.62 -0.86
CA PRO A 25 -23.44 -6.60 -2.13
C PRO A 25 -22.91 -8.01 -2.46
N LYS A 26 -22.97 -8.38 -3.71
CA LYS A 26 -22.40 -9.64 -4.20
C LYS A 26 -20.88 -9.62 -4.20
N LEU A 27 -20.30 -8.43 -4.40
CA LEU A 27 -18.87 -8.20 -4.41
C LEU A 27 -18.53 -6.90 -3.66
N VAL A 28 -17.58 -6.99 -2.74
CA VAL A 28 -16.90 -5.81 -2.17
C VAL A 28 -15.54 -5.68 -2.86
N VAL A 29 -15.24 -4.48 -3.35
CA VAL A 29 -13.94 -4.16 -3.94
C VAL A 29 -13.30 -3.03 -3.12
N GLY A 30 -12.22 -3.35 -2.44
CA GLY A 30 -11.44 -2.33 -1.74
C GLY A 30 -10.21 -1.95 -2.57
N ILE A 31 -10.07 -0.66 -2.83
CA ILE A 31 -8.98 -0.10 -3.64
C ILE A 31 -8.11 0.77 -2.74
N VAL A 32 -6.83 0.39 -2.62
CA VAL A 32 -5.82 1.20 -1.92
C VAL A 32 -4.90 1.82 -2.96
N ILE A 33 -4.83 3.15 -2.97
CA ILE A 33 -3.90 3.91 -3.81
C ILE A 33 -2.69 4.24 -2.95
N ASP A 34 -1.61 3.53 -3.17
CA ASP A 34 -0.38 3.62 -2.37
C ASP A 34 0.20 5.05 -2.44
N GLN A 35 0.47 5.66 -1.28
CA GLN A 35 1.01 7.01 -1.11
C GLN A 35 0.07 8.15 -1.57
N MET A 36 -1.23 7.89 -1.75
CA MET A 36 -2.15 8.92 -2.22
C MET A 36 -2.41 9.97 -1.15
N ARG A 37 -2.08 11.21 -1.45
CA ARG A 37 -2.41 12.35 -0.59
C ARG A 37 -3.89 12.73 -0.77
N TRP A 38 -4.52 13.13 0.32
CA TRP A 38 -5.91 13.62 0.30
C TRP A 38 -6.12 14.79 -0.67
N ASP A 39 -5.15 15.72 -0.72
CA ASP A 39 -5.27 16.91 -1.58
C ASP A 39 -5.27 16.60 -3.09
N TYR A 40 -4.80 15.44 -3.54
CA TYR A 40 -4.84 15.07 -4.95
C TYR A 40 -6.27 14.94 -5.49
N LEU A 41 -7.24 14.56 -4.66
CA LEU A 41 -8.65 14.51 -5.04
C LEU A 41 -9.18 15.89 -5.47
N TYR A 42 -8.68 16.95 -4.87
CA TYR A 42 -9.12 18.33 -5.10
C TYR A 42 -8.16 19.11 -6.00
N ARG A 43 -6.85 18.86 -5.86
CA ARG A 43 -5.81 19.51 -6.66
C ARG A 43 -6.01 19.28 -8.16
N TYR A 44 -6.35 18.05 -8.53
CA TYR A 44 -6.55 17.66 -9.93
C TYR A 44 -8.02 17.54 -10.32
N TYR A 45 -8.96 17.94 -9.44
CA TYR A 45 -10.41 17.73 -9.62
C TYR A 45 -10.92 18.23 -10.98
N ALA A 46 -10.53 19.43 -11.40
CA ALA A 46 -10.98 20.01 -12.66
C ALA A 46 -10.54 19.21 -13.91
N ARG A 47 -9.53 18.36 -13.78
CA ARG A 47 -8.94 17.55 -14.85
C ARG A 47 -9.42 16.10 -14.87
N TYR A 48 -10.03 15.63 -13.79
CA TYR A 48 -10.60 14.29 -13.72
C TYR A 48 -11.85 14.18 -14.60
N GLY A 49 -12.02 12.99 -15.20
CA GLY A 49 -13.25 12.60 -15.88
C GLY A 49 -14.38 12.27 -14.91
N GLU A 50 -15.61 12.11 -15.42
CA GLU A 50 -16.78 11.85 -14.58
C GLU A 50 -16.85 10.41 -14.05
N GLY A 51 -16.12 9.45 -14.64
CA GLY A 51 -16.26 8.03 -14.33
C GLY A 51 -15.35 7.49 -13.25
N GLY A 52 -14.27 8.21 -12.87
CA GLY A 52 -13.25 7.80 -11.92
C GLY A 52 -13.44 8.40 -10.53
N PHE A 53 -12.49 9.26 -10.11
CA PHE A 53 -12.54 9.90 -8.80
C PHE A 53 -13.80 10.75 -8.59
N LYS A 54 -14.24 11.50 -9.60
CA LYS A 54 -15.47 12.27 -9.48
C LYS A 54 -16.70 11.41 -9.24
N ARG A 55 -16.77 10.23 -9.87
CA ARG A 55 -17.85 9.27 -9.59
C ARG A 55 -17.85 8.85 -8.14
N MET A 56 -16.68 8.50 -7.58
CA MET A 56 -16.54 8.11 -6.17
C MET A 56 -16.97 9.22 -5.23
N LEU A 57 -16.55 10.46 -5.49
CA LEU A 57 -16.91 11.64 -4.69
C LEU A 57 -18.38 12.02 -4.83
N GLY A 58 -18.96 11.89 -6.02
CA GLY A 58 -20.34 12.34 -6.31
C GLY A 58 -21.43 11.31 -6.02
N GLU A 59 -21.17 10.01 -6.25
CA GLU A 59 -22.13 8.92 -5.98
C GLU A 59 -21.88 8.24 -4.62
N GLY A 60 -20.74 8.47 -3.98
CA GLY A 60 -20.30 7.81 -2.75
C GLY A 60 -20.43 8.67 -1.50
N PHE A 61 -19.92 8.13 -0.40
CA PHE A 61 -19.76 8.83 0.87
C PHE A 61 -18.27 9.10 1.12
N SER A 62 -17.90 10.35 1.38
CA SER A 62 -16.54 10.78 1.66
C SER A 62 -16.31 10.96 3.15
N VAL A 63 -15.24 10.36 3.69
CA VAL A 63 -14.77 10.59 5.06
C VAL A 63 -13.70 11.67 5.02
N GLU A 64 -14.11 12.94 5.22
CA GLU A 64 -13.24 14.11 5.02
C GLU A 64 -12.13 14.27 6.06
N ASN A 65 -12.27 13.70 7.24
CA ASN A 65 -11.29 13.80 8.34
C ASN A 65 -10.83 12.43 8.82
N CYS A 66 -10.36 11.60 7.89
CA CYS A 66 -9.77 10.30 8.21
C CYS A 66 -8.28 10.50 8.56
N GLN A 67 -7.94 10.44 9.85
CA GLN A 67 -6.57 10.61 10.33
C GLN A 67 -5.88 9.26 10.49
N ILE A 68 -4.58 9.20 10.19
CA ILE A 68 -3.72 8.05 10.49
C ILE A 68 -3.15 8.24 11.90
N PRO A 69 -3.61 7.45 12.92
CA PRO A 69 -3.24 7.66 14.32
C PRO A 69 -1.98 6.91 14.74
N TYR A 70 -1.10 6.55 13.82
CA TYR A 70 0.10 5.76 14.09
C TYR A 70 1.30 6.24 13.26
N ILE A 71 2.49 5.91 13.74
CA ILE A 71 3.78 6.12 13.09
C ILE A 71 4.65 4.85 13.23
N PRO A 72 5.52 4.56 12.25
CA PRO A 72 5.64 5.23 10.95
C PRO A 72 4.46 4.88 10.02
N SER A 73 4.13 5.78 9.09
CA SER A 73 3.12 5.54 8.06
C SER A 73 3.80 5.08 6.77
N VAL A 74 3.85 3.77 6.58
CA VAL A 74 4.49 3.09 5.43
C VAL A 74 3.59 1.96 4.91
N THR A 75 3.81 1.51 3.69
CA THR A 75 2.95 0.57 2.96
C THR A 75 2.43 -0.61 3.79
N ALA A 76 3.33 -1.38 4.44
CA ALA A 76 2.91 -2.57 5.16
C ALA A 76 1.99 -2.26 6.35
N ILE A 77 2.29 -1.20 7.10
CA ILE A 77 1.47 -0.77 8.24
C ILE A 77 0.11 -0.29 7.75
N GLY A 78 0.10 0.64 6.77
CA GLY A 78 -1.14 1.22 6.25
C GLY A 78 -2.09 0.16 5.71
N HIS A 79 -1.57 -0.75 4.87
CA HIS A 79 -2.38 -1.87 4.37
C HIS A 79 -2.91 -2.74 5.52
N SER A 80 -2.06 -3.09 6.49
CA SER A 80 -2.51 -3.87 7.64
C SER A 80 -3.61 -3.15 8.43
N CYS A 81 -3.43 -1.86 8.73
CA CYS A 81 -4.44 -1.09 9.49
C CYS A 81 -5.78 -1.00 8.75
N VAL A 82 -5.78 -0.73 7.44
CA VAL A 82 -6.99 -0.64 6.62
C VAL A 82 -7.78 -1.95 6.65
N TRP A 83 -7.08 -3.08 6.53
CA TRP A 83 -7.73 -4.38 6.34
C TRP A 83 -7.98 -5.16 7.62
N THR A 84 -7.36 -4.76 8.75
CA THR A 84 -7.59 -5.38 10.06
C THR A 84 -8.43 -4.51 11.00
N GLY A 85 -8.58 -3.21 10.69
CA GLY A 85 -9.21 -2.26 11.59
C GLY A 85 -8.43 -2.04 12.89
N SER A 86 -7.13 -2.39 12.92
CA SER A 86 -6.29 -2.33 14.12
C SER A 86 -5.00 -1.53 13.87
N VAL A 87 -4.15 -1.44 14.87
CA VAL A 87 -2.90 -0.65 14.86
C VAL A 87 -1.67 -1.56 14.99
N PRO A 88 -0.45 -1.06 14.66
CA PRO A 88 0.78 -1.86 14.66
C PRO A 88 1.03 -2.68 15.93
N SER A 89 0.73 -2.15 17.10
CA SER A 89 0.90 -2.86 18.38
C SER A 89 -0.04 -4.07 18.55
N ILE A 90 -1.12 -4.14 17.77
CA ILE A 90 -2.09 -5.22 17.78
C ILE A 90 -1.81 -6.20 16.64
N HIS A 91 -1.69 -5.69 15.40
CA HIS A 91 -1.52 -6.56 14.24
C HIS A 91 -0.07 -7.02 13.99
N GLY A 92 0.93 -6.50 14.72
CA GLY A 92 2.30 -6.98 14.69
C GLY A 92 3.17 -6.49 13.52
N ILE A 93 2.63 -5.77 12.55
CA ILE A 93 3.38 -5.23 11.42
C ILE A 93 3.91 -3.84 11.77
N ALA A 94 5.20 -3.76 12.11
CA ALA A 94 5.84 -2.54 12.60
C ALA A 94 6.56 -1.73 11.49
N GLY A 95 6.56 -2.20 10.24
CA GLY A 95 7.20 -1.55 9.10
C GLY A 95 7.21 -2.44 7.87
N ASN A 96 7.72 -1.94 6.73
CA ASN A 96 8.03 -2.78 5.55
C ASN A 96 9.12 -3.82 5.88
N ALA A 97 10.02 -3.43 6.78
CA ALA A 97 10.96 -4.30 7.48
C ALA A 97 11.05 -3.82 8.93
N PHE A 98 11.32 -4.70 9.86
CA PHE A 98 11.46 -4.41 11.28
C PHE A 98 12.39 -5.41 11.96
N VAL A 99 12.82 -5.10 13.18
CA VAL A 99 13.68 -6.01 13.95
C VAL A 99 12.80 -6.99 14.73
N LYS A 100 13.06 -8.29 14.54
CA LYS A 100 12.44 -9.38 15.27
C LYS A 100 13.54 -10.36 15.69
N ASP A 101 13.60 -10.69 16.97
CA ASP A 101 14.62 -11.60 17.54
C ASP A 101 16.05 -11.21 17.13
N GLY A 102 16.39 -9.92 17.23
CA GLY A 102 17.70 -9.36 16.88
C GLY A 102 18.06 -9.38 15.39
N LYS A 103 17.09 -9.63 14.50
CA LYS A 103 17.30 -9.66 13.04
C LYS A 103 16.33 -8.76 12.32
N ILE A 104 16.79 -8.14 11.23
CA ILE A 104 15.91 -7.40 10.32
C ILE A 104 15.13 -8.42 9.48
N VAL A 105 13.81 -8.39 9.57
CA VAL A 105 12.89 -9.24 8.81
C VAL A 105 12.02 -8.40 7.89
N ASN A 106 11.69 -8.94 6.72
CA ASN A 106 10.67 -8.36 5.85
C ASN A 106 9.28 -8.66 6.42
N CYS A 107 8.35 -7.71 6.36
CA CYS A 107 7.01 -7.83 6.96
C CYS A 107 6.21 -9.04 6.47
N VAL A 108 6.41 -9.49 5.24
CA VAL A 108 5.77 -10.70 4.66
C VAL A 108 6.77 -11.81 4.35
N GLY A 109 8.06 -11.65 4.72
CA GLY A 109 9.10 -12.65 4.49
C GLY A 109 8.83 -13.96 5.23
N ASP A 110 8.86 -15.09 4.52
CA ASP A 110 8.64 -16.42 5.08
C ASP A 110 9.43 -17.48 4.31
N ASN A 111 10.47 -18.00 4.95
CA ASN A 111 11.32 -19.04 4.38
C ASN A 111 10.72 -20.46 4.48
N THR A 112 9.56 -20.62 5.12
CA THR A 112 8.85 -21.91 5.22
C THR A 112 7.96 -22.21 4.03
N VAL A 113 7.66 -21.20 3.21
CA VAL A 113 6.90 -21.32 1.97
C VAL A 113 7.82 -21.31 0.75
N LYS A 114 7.28 -21.67 -0.41
CA LYS A 114 7.99 -21.69 -1.69
C LYS A 114 7.30 -20.79 -2.71
N PRO A 115 8.04 -20.24 -3.69
CA PRO A 115 7.46 -19.53 -4.82
C PRO A 115 6.55 -20.43 -5.64
N VAL A 116 5.44 -19.88 -6.14
CA VAL A 116 4.53 -20.54 -7.08
C VAL A 116 4.36 -19.63 -8.30
N GLY A 117 4.82 -20.08 -9.45
CA GLY A 117 4.82 -19.30 -10.70
C GLY A 117 6.14 -18.57 -10.99
N SER A 118 7.16 -18.75 -10.15
CA SER A 118 8.51 -18.22 -10.32
C SER A 118 9.53 -19.13 -9.65
N ASP A 119 10.77 -19.11 -10.15
CA ASP A 119 11.91 -19.78 -9.53
C ASP A 119 12.75 -18.83 -8.66
N GLY A 120 12.31 -17.57 -8.56
CA GLY A 120 13.02 -16.51 -7.85
C GLY A 120 12.67 -16.40 -6.37
N LYS A 121 13.37 -15.52 -5.67
CA LYS A 121 13.14 -15.27 -4.23
C LYS A 121 11.85 -14.49 -3.93
N ALA A 122 11.21 -13.91 -4.94
CA ALA A 122 10.03 -13.07 -4.78
C ALA A 122 8.80 -13.78 -4.20
N GLY A 123 8.80 -15.11 -4.16
CA GLY A 123 7.69 -15.91 -3.64
C GLY A 123 7.89 -16.49 -2.24
N TYR A 124 9.00 -16.21 -1.54
CA TYR A 124 9.17 -16.60 -0.14
C TYR A 124 8.44 -15.62 0.79
N MET A 125 7.13 -15.49 0.59
CA MET A 125 6.28 -14.49 1.23
C MET A 125 4.97 -15.10 1.70
N SER A 126 4.49 -14.67 2.89
CA SER A 126 3.21 -15.06 3.46
C SER A 126 2.71 -14.01 4.47
N PRO A 127 1.45 -14.07 4.93
CA PRO A 127 0.95 -13.20 5.99
C PRO A 127 1.41 -13.61 7.42
N ARG A 128 2.36 -14.51 7.56
CA ARG A 128 2.76 -15.12 8.85
C ARG A 128 3.06 -14.13 9.97
N ASN A 129 3.59 -12.94 9.62
CA ASN A 129 3.90 -11.91 10.61
C ASN A 129 2.70 -11.04 10.99
N LEU A 130 1.57 -11.17 10.32
CA LEU A 130 0.31 -10.54 10.70
C LEU A 130 -0.33 -11.38 11.81
N TRP A 131 -0.55 -10.77 12.99
CA TRP A 131 -0.99 -11.49 14.18
C TRP A 131 -2.49 -11.57 14.36
N VAL A 132 -3.24 -10.85 13.56
CA VAL A 132 -4.70 -10.76 13.64
C VAL A 132 -5.33 -11.10 12.30
N THR A 133 -6.61 -11.40 12.31
CA THR A 133 -7.42 -11.63 11.12
C THR A 133 -7.67 -10.32 10.36
N THR A 134 -7.89 -10.45 9.06
CA THR A 134 -8.37 -9.36 8.21
C THR A 134 -9.89 -9.42 8.09
N ILE A 135 -10.50 -8.35 7.57
CA ILE A 135 -11.93 -8.38 7.21
C ILE A 135 -12.26 -9.50 6.21
N GLY A 136 -11.30 -9.86 5.34
CA GLY A 136 -11.43 -10.99 4.43
C GLY A 136 -11.44 -12.33 5.14
N ASP A 137 -10.58 -12.51 6.16
CA ASP A 137 -10.57 -13.70 7.00
C ASP A 137 -11.89 -13.84 7.75
N GLU A 138 -12.38 -12.77 8.38
CA GLU A 138 -13.65 -12.73 9.11
C GLU A 138 -14.85 -13.02 8.18
N LEU A 139 -14.84 -12.47 6.96
CA LEU A 139 -15.88 -12.74 5.96
C LEU A 139 -15.93 -14.23 5.60
N ARG A 140 -14.78 -14.87 5.41
CA ARG A 140 -14.71 -16.30 5.13
C ARG A 140 -15.19 -17.16 6.33
N LEU A 141 -14.79 -16.79 7.54
CA LEU A 141 -15.27 -17.45 8.76
C LEU A 141 -16.79 -17.30 8.92
N ALA A 142 -17.32 -16.09 8.79
CA ALA A 142 -18.75 -15.80 8.91
C ALA A 142 -19.62 -16.52 7.86
N THR A 143 -19.07 -16.83 6.69
CA THR A 143 -19.76 -17.52 5.60
C THR A 143 -19.41 -19.01 5.53
N ASN A 144 -18.71 -19.56 6.52
CA ASN A 144 -18.21 -20.92 6.52
C ASN A 144 -17.45 -21.27 5.21
N ASN A 145 -16.52 -20.40 4.86
CA ASN A 145 -15.64 -20.45 3.67
C ASN A 145 -16.35 -20.41 2.30
N ARG A 146 -17.62 -20.00 2.22
CA ARG A 146 -18.33 -19.86 0.94
C ARG A 146 -17.93 -18.59 0.20
N SER A 147 -17.69 -17.49 0.93
CA SER A 147 -17.14 -16.26 0.34
C SER A 147 -15.74 -16.48 -0.22
N LYS A 148 -15.45 -15.82 -1.32
CA LYS A 148 -14.10 -15.78 -1.92
C LYS A 148 -13.41 -14.48 -1.59
N VAL A 149 -12.12 -14.58 -1.29
CA VAL A 149 -11.25 -13.43 -1.00
C VAL A 149 -10.00 -13.54 -1.88
N VAL A 150 -9.74 -12.48 -2.67
CA VAL A 150 -8.58 -12.41 -3.56
C VAL A 150 -7.88 -11.07 -3.40
N GLY A 151 -6.54 -11.10 -3.28
CA GLY A 151 -5.71 -9.89 -3.22
C GLY A 151 -4.80 -9.76 -4.42
N VAL A 152 -4.72 -8.56 -5.01
CA VAL A 152 -3.85 -8.27 -6.16
C VAL A 152 -3.11 -6.95 -6.00
N ALA A 153 -1.81 -6.95 -6.25
CA ALA A 153 -0.96 -5.75 -6.26
C ALA A 153 0.35 -6.01 -7.02
N LEU A 154 1.10 -4.97 -7.32
CA LEU A 154 2.48 -5.15 -7.76
C LEU A 154 3.41 -5.46 -6.58
N LYS A 155 3.21 -4.82 -5.41
CA LYS A 155 3.97 -5.10 -4.19
C LYS A 155 3.42 -6.36 -3.50
N ASP A 156 4.29 -7.25 -3.06
CA ASP A 156 3.97 -8.47 -2.29
C ASP A 156 3.12 -8.17 -1.05
N ARG A 157 3.60 -7.28 -0.18
CA ARG A 157 2.91 -6.88 1.07
C ARG A 157 1.54 -6.25 0.84
N ALA A 158 1.38 -5.55 -0.29
CA ALA A 158 0.12 -4.90 -0.65
C ALA A 158 -0.92 -5.85 -1.25
N ALA A 159 -0.51 -7.05 -1.66
CA ALA A 159 -1.42 -8.14 -2.03
C ALA A 159 -1.70 -9.05 -0.82
N ILE A 160 -0.65 -9.41 -0.07
CA ILE A 160 -0.68 -10.44 0.99
C ILE A 160 -1.39 -9.94 2.26
N LEU A 161 -1.02 -8.76 2.77
CA LEU A 161 -1.57 -8.24 4.03
C LEU A 161 -3.08 -7.95 3.94
N PRO A 162 -3.59 -7.37 2.84
CA PRO A 162 -5.04 -7.25 2.63
C PRO A 162 -5.78 -8.57 2.48
N ALA A 163 -5.18 -9.54 1.79
CA ALA A 163 -5.78 -10.85 1.57
C ALA A 163 -5.91 -11.65 2.87
N GLY A 164 -4.93 -11.51 3.77
CA GLY A 164 -4.94 -12.21 5.05
C GLY A 164 -4.55 -13.67 4.97
N HIS A 165 -4.98 -14.44 5.98
CA HIS A 165 -4.57 -15.83 6.20
C HIS A 165 -5.43 -16.84 5.45
N HIS A 166 -6.72 -16.52 5.23
CA HIS A 166 -7.71 -17.45 4.71
C HIS A 166 -8.17 -17.11 3.28
N ALA A 167 -7.45 -16.22 2.57
CA ALA A 167 -7.80 -15.87 1.20
C ALA A 167 -7.71 -17.08 0.25
N ASN A 168 -8.52 -17.04 -0.82
CA ASN A 168 -8.40 -17.97 -1.94
C ASN A 168 -7.09 -17.79 -2.70
N GLY A 169 -6.52 -16.57 -2.68
CA GLY A 169 -5.22 -16.27 -3.22
C GLY A 169 -4.81 -14.83 -3.05
N ALA A 170 -3.51 -14.60 -2.97
CA ALA A 170 -2.89 -13.29 -3.10
C ALA A 170 -1.87 -13.37 -4.24
N TYR A 171 -1.91 -12.40 -5.15
CA TYR A 171 -1.07 -12.39 -6.34
C TYR A 171 -0.29 -11.09 -6.43
N TRP A 172 1.03 -11.20 -6.58
CA TRP A 172 1.93 -10.04 -6.69
C TRP A 172 2.89 -10.21 -7.87
N PHE A 173 3.50 -9.12 -8.29
CA PHE A 173 4.34 -9.11 -9.48
C PHE A 173 5.80 -9.44 -9.16
N ASP A 174 6.37 -10.41 -9.87
CA ASP A 174 7.80 -10.72 -9.85
C ASP A 174 8.52 -9.93 -10.94
N ASP A 175 9.33 -8.96 -10.53
CA ASP A 175 10.10 -8.07 -11.41
C ASP A 175 11.14 -8.81 -12.29
N LYS A 176 11.59 -9.99 -11.85
CA LYS A 176 12.54 -10.78 -12.63
C LYS A 176 11.83 -11.61 -13.69
N ALA A 177 10.70 -12.21 -13.30
CA ALA A 177 9.94 -13.09 -14.18
C ALA A 177 8.95 -12.32 -15.08
N GLY A 178 8.64 -11.05 -14.77
CA GLY A 178 7.70 -10.22 -15.52
C GLY A 178 6.26 -10.74 -15.47
N ARG A 179 5.87 -11.37 -14.37
CA ARG A 179 4.57 -12.03 -14.24
C ARG A 179 4.05 -12.00 -12.82
N PHE A 180 2.74 -12.23 -12.67
CA PHE A 180 2.12 -12.42 -11.36
C PHE A 180 2.37 -13.82 -10.83
N ILE A 181 2.71 -13.87 -9.54
CA ILE A 181 3.06 -15.08 -8.79
C ILE A 181 2.30 -15.13 -7.46
N THR A 182 2.45 -16.24 -6.76
CA THR A 182 2.01 -16.43 -5.38
C THR A 182 3.02 -17.28 -4.61
N SER A 183 2.65 -17.81 -3.46
CA SER A 183 3.45 -18.74 -2.67
C SER A 183 2.65 -19.99 -2.27
N THR A 184 3.38 -21.01 -1.81
CA THR A 184 2.75 -22.23 -1.28
C THR A 184 1.95 -22.01 0.01
N PHE A 185 1.95 -20.80 0.57
CA PHE A 185 1.02 -20.44 1.63
C PHE A 185 -0.44 -20.50 1.16
N TYR A 186 -0.69 -20.02 -0.05
CA TYR A 186 -2.05 -19.95 -0.61
C TYR A 186 -2.39 -21.18 -1.48
N MET A 187 -1.44 -21.68 -2.27
CA MET A 187 -1.68 -22.77 -3.20
C MET A 187 -0.38 -23.42 -3.74
N ASP A 188 -0.47 -24.65 -4.19
CA ASP A 188 0.69 -25.37 -4.76
C ASP A 188 0.93 -25.08 -6.24
N LYS A 189 -0.08 -24.58 -6.97
CA LYS A 189 -0.02 -24.28 -8.41
C LYS A 189 -0.83 -23.04 -8.72
N LEU A 190 -0.32 -22.21 -9.64
CA LEU A 190 -1.09 -21.08 -10.16
C LEU A 190 -2.38 -21.57 -10.82
N PRO A 191 -3.52 -20.92 -10.54
CA PRO A 191 -4.78 -21.18 -11.27
C PRO A 191 -4.60 -20.94 -12.77
N GLU A 192 -5.44 -21.62 -13.57
CA GLU A 192 -5.36 -21.51 -15.03
C GLU A 192 -5.56 -20.06 -15.51
N TRP A 193 -6.43 -19.31 -14.86
CA TRP A 193 -6.68 -17.92 -15.22
C TRP A 193 -5.44 -17.02 -15.02
N VAL A 194 -4.63 -17.25 -13.95
CA VAL A 194 -3.36 -16.51 -13.73
C VAL A 194 -2.35 -16.90 -14.81
N ASN A 195 -2.25 -18.19 -15.15
CA ASN A 195 -1.37 -18.64 -16.22
C ASN A 195 -1.77 -18.05 -17.57
N LYS A 196 -3.07 -18.00 -17.89
CA LYS A 196 -3.60 -17.33 -19.10
C LYS A 196 -3.29 -15.84 -19.09
N PHE A 197 -3.47 -15.17 -17.95
CA PHE A 197 -3.13 -13.75 -17.79
C PHE A 197 -1.65 -13.50 -18.05
N ASN A 198 -0.77 -14.26 -17.41
CA ASN A 198 0.68 -14.13 -17.56
C ASN A 198 1.15 -14.35 -19.02
N LYS A 199 0.51 -15.29 -19.76
CA LYS A 199 0.80 -15.51 -21.18
C LYS A 199 0.49 -14.31 -22.08
N ARG A 200 -0.37 -13.36 -21.64
CA ARG A 200 -0.67 -12.13 -22.40
C ARG A 200 0.51 -11.16 -22.45
N LYS A 201 1.50 -11.31 -21.55
CA LYS A 201 2.72 -10.48 -21.46
C LYS A 201 2.41 -8.97 -21.43
N LEU A 202 1.40 -8.57 -20.65
CA LEU A 202 0.91 -7.20 -20.64
C LEU A 202 1.98 -6.21 -20.15
N ALA A 203 2.84 -6.60 -19.20
CA ALA A 203 3.94 -5.75 -18.75
C ALA A 203 4.88 -5.39 -19.91
N GLU A 204 5.24 -6.36 -20.80
CA GLU A 204 6.02 -6.08 -22.01
C GLU A 204 5.30 -5.12 -22.95
N LYS A 205 3.98 -5.30 -23.15
CA LYS A 205 3.18 -4.40 -24.01
C LYS A 205 3.17 -2.97 -23.46
N TYR A 206 2.96 -2.80 -22.16
CA TYR A 206 3.00 -1.47 -21.52
C TYR A 206 4.39 -0.83 -21.59
N LEU A 207 5.44 -1.62 -21.50
CA LEU A 207 6.82 -1.16 -21.56
C LEU A 207 7.35 -1.00 -22.99
N SER A 208 6.60 -1.36 -24.05
CA SER A 208 7.00 -1.17 -25.45
C SER A 208 6.67 0.20 -26.03
N GLN A 209 6.08 1.10 -25.23
CA GLN A 209 5.65 2.43 -25.64
C GLN A 209 6.45 3.54 -24.96
N LYS A 210 6.19 4.78 -25.35
CA LYS A 210 6.66 5.95 -24.61
C LYS A 210 5.67 6.32 -23.51
N TRP A 211 6.17 6.89 -22.43
CA TRP A 211 5.34 7.62 -21.48
C TRP A 211 5.44 9.11 -21.84
N GLU A 212 4.44 9.59 -22.53
CA GLU A 212 4.20 11.00 -22.83
C GLU A 212 3.10 11.50 -21.88
N THR A 213 3.04 12.81 -21.61
CA THR A 213 1.93 13.39 -20.84
C THR A 213 0.59 13.12 -21.51
N LEU A 214 -0.46 12.84 -20.73
CA LEU A 214 -1.81 12.56 -21.22
C LEU A 214 -2.41 13.75 -21.98
N TYR A 215 -2.07 14.95 -21.55
CA TYR A 215 -2.47 16.22 -22.15
C TYR A 215 -1.21 17.04 -22.51
N PRO A 216 -1.34 18.14 -23.28
CA PRO A 216 -0.20 19.03 -23.54
C PRO A 216 0.48 19.46 -22.25
N ILE A 217 1.81 19.37 -22.19
CA ILE A 217 2.59 19.55 -20.96
C ILE A 217 2.44 20.94 -20.33
N ASP A 218 2.20 21.98 -21.15
CA ASP A 218 1.94 23.34 -20.71
C ASP A 218 0.63 23.52 -19.94
N THR A 219 -0.24 22.50 -19.97
CA THR A 219 -1.49 22.47 -19.21
C THR A 219 -1.34 21.90 -17.78
N TYR A 220 -0.14 21.39 -17.41
CA TYR A 220 0.15 20.81 -16.08
C TYR A 220 0.50 21.90 -15.06
N GLN A 221 -0.46 22.79 -14.80
CA GLN A 221 -0.26 23.98 -13.95
C GLN A 221 -0.31 23.69 -12.44
N GLN A 222 -0.75 22.49 -12.03
CA GLN A 222 -0.76 22.04 -10.64
C GLN A 222 0.56 21.40 -10.20
N SER A 223 1.48 21.26 -11.16
CA SER A 223 2.80 20.65 -10.95
C SER A 223 3.92 21.69 -11.09
N THR A 224 5.10 21.33 -10.63
CA THR A 224 6.33 22.06 -10.90
C THR A 224 6.76 21.88 -12.34
N ALA A 225 7.75 22.65 -12.80
CA ALA A 225 8.34 22.42 -14.13
C ALA A 225 8.92 21.01 -14.21
N ASP A 226 8.73 20.35 -15.37
CA ASP A 226 9.22 19.00 -15.66
C ASP A 226 10.75 18.85 -15.54
N ALA A 227 11.49 19.93 -15.69
CA ALA A 227 12.94 19.99 -15.47
C ALA A 227 13.27 20.75 -14.21
N ASN A 228 13.61 20.06 -13.13
CA ASN A 228 14.08 20.68 -11.89
C ASN A 228 15.21 19.89 -11.23
N ASN A 229 15.80 20.45 -10.17
CA ASN A 229 17.01 19.90 -9.53
C ASN A 229 16.72 18.97 -8.34
N TYR A 230 15.47 18.80 -7.95
CA TYR A 230 15.08 18.01 -6.78
C TYR A 230 14.32 16.72 -7.11
N GLU A 231 14.07 16.48 -8.39
CA GLU A 231 13.52 15.20 -8.85
C GLU A 231 14.64 14.22 -9.19
N ASN A 232 14.44 12.98 -8.76
CA ASN A 232 15.28 11.88 -9.22
C ASN A 232 14.75 11.35 -10.56
N GLY A 233 15.56 10.59 -11.27
CA GLY A 233 15.07 9.86 -12.44
C GLY A 233 14.07 8.77 -12.01
N ILE A 234 13.20 8.39 -12.93
CA ILE A 234 12.21 7.29 -12.73
C ILE A 234 12.87 6.00 -12.25
N VAL A 235 14.13 5.79 -12.61
CA VAL A 235 15.04 4.82 -12.02
C VAL A 235 16.37 5.50 -11.77
N ASP A 236 17.09 5.03 -10.79
CA ASP A 236 18.41 5.56 -10.43
C ASP A 236 19.32 5.66 -11.66
N GLY A 237 19.90 6.85 -11.87
CA GLY A 237 20.79 7.14 -12.97
C GLY A 237 20.11 7.52 -14.29
N GLU A 238 18.79 7.60 -14.34
CA GLU A 238 17.99 8.08 -15.49
C GLU A 238 17.40 9.46 -15.17
N LYS A 239 16.94 10.16 -16.24
CA LYS A 239 16.21 11.42 -16.09
C LYS A 239 14.72 11.17 -15.84
N ALA A 240 14.06 12.08 -15.13
CA ALA A 240 12.61 12.03 -14.94
C ALA A 240 11.83 12.61 -16.11
N GLN A 241 12.39 13.56 -16.84
CA GLN A 241 11.72 14.36 -17.86
C GLN A 241 10.94 13.56 -18.90
N LEU A 242 9.70 13.94 -19.12
CA LEU A 242 8.83 13.38 -20.15
C LEU A 242 9.12 14.02 -21.52
N PRO A 243 9.05 13.27 -22.62
CA PRO A 243 8.62 11.86 -22.72
C PRO A 243 9.74 10.86 -22.37
N LEU A 244 9.37 9.74 -21.76
CA LEU A 244 10.27 8.64 -21.44
C LEU A 244 10.13 7.50 -22.45
N ASP A 245 11.24 7.03 -23.01
CA ASP A 245 11.27 5.82 -23.82
C ASP A 245 11.31 4.58 -22.93
N LEU A 246 10.13 4.03 -22.63
CA LEU A 246 10.00 2.88 -21.75
C LEU A 246 10.60 1.61 -22.37
N ALA A 247 10.65 1.49 -23.70
CA ALA A 247 11.26 0.34 -24.36
C ALA A 247 12.78 0.33 -24.14
N ALA A 248 13.43 1.49 -24.23
CA ALA A 248 14.85 1.63 -23.92
C ALA A 248 15.15 1.36 -22.43
N LEU A 249 14.33 1.92 -21.52
CA LEU A 249 14.43 1.68 -20.08
C LEU A 249 14.20 0.22 -19.72
N TYR A 250 13.22 -0.44 -20.31
CA TYR A 250 12.94 -1.86 -20.09
C TYR A 250 14.12 -2.73 -20.53
N LYS A 251 14.72 -2.45 -21.70
CA LYS A 251 15.89 -3.18 -22.18
C LYS A 251 17.07 -3.08 -21.20
N LYS A 252 17.25 -1.94 -20.53
CA LYS A 252 18.35 -1.68 -19.59
C LYS A 252 18.07 -2.21 -18.19
N HIS A 253 16.85 -2.08 -17.68
CA HIS A 253 16.51 -2.28 -16.29
C HIS A 253 15.52 -3.42 -16.02
N GLY A 254 14.94 -4.03 -17.06
CA GLY A 254 13.99 -5.12 -16.97
C GLY A 254 12.59 -4.69 -16.50
N TYR A 255 11.80 -5.65 -16.10
CA TYR A 255 10.39 -5.45 -15.74
C TYR A 255 10.14 -4.54 -14.54
N LYS A 256 11.13 -4.31 -13.67
CA LYS A 256 10.96 -3.41 -12.52
C LYS A 256 10.49 -2.00 -12.90
N ILE A 257 10.77 -1.57 -14.16
CA ILE A 257 10.35 -0.27 -14.68
C ILE A 257 8.83 -0.10 -14.63
N ILE A 258 8.03 -1.16 -14.81
CA ILE A 258 6.58 -1.06 -14.81
C ILE A 258 6.03 -0.42 -13.53
N ARG A 259 6.69 -0.66 -12.39
CA ARG A 259 6.30 -0.09 -11.09
C ARG A 259 6.39 1.42 -11.07
N ASN A 260 7.35 1.97 -11.79
CA ASN A 260 7.69 3.39 -11.81
C ASN A 260 6.98 4.12 -12.97
N THR A 261 5.92 3.54 -13.50
CA THR A 261 5.10 4.13 -14.57
C THR A 261 3.61 4.05 -14.21
N PRO A 262 2.75 4.92 -14.74
CA PRO A 262 1.31 4.84 -14.52
C PRO A 262 0.71 3.52 -15.04
N PHE A 263 1.37 2.88 -16.01
CA PHE A 263 0.93 1.60 -16.59
C PHE A 263 0.98 0.43 -15.62
N GLY A 264 1.70 0.54 -14.49
CA GLY A 264 1.62 -0.43 -13.41
C GLY A 264 0.25 -0.44 -12.72
N CYS A 265 -0.43 0.71 -12.63
CA CYS A 265 -1.82 0.75 -12.16
C CYS A 265 -2.76 0.06 -13.18
N ASN A 266 -2.60 0.31 -14.47
CA ASN A 266 -3.36 -0.39 -15.52
C ASN A 266 -3.17 -1.92 -15.43
N LEU A 267 -1.93 -2.37 -15.31
CA LEU A 267 -1.61 -3.79 -15.15
C LEU A 267 -2.27 -4.41 -13.90
N THR A 268 -2.37 -3.63 -12.81
CA THR A 268 -3.05 -4.05 -11.57
C THR A 268 -4.57 -4.17 -11.78
N PHE A 269 -5.21 -3.25 -12.49
CA PHE A 269 -6.63 -3.40 -12.83
C PHE A 269 -6.90 -4.50 -13.84
N ASP A 270 -5.97 -4.77 -14.75
CA ASP A 270 -6.09 -5.89 -15.69
C ASP A 270 -6.11 -7.25 -14.98
N ILE A 271 -5.20 -7.47 -14.01
CA ILE A 271 -5.22 -8.71 -13.20
C ILE A 271 -6.43 -8.76 -12.28
N ALA A 272 -6.92 -7.62 -11.77
CA ALA A 272 -8.13 -7.54 -10.96
C ALA A 272 -9.37 -7.98 -11.77
N LYS A 273 -9.52 -7.51 -13.01
CA LYS A 273 -10.57 -7.98 -13.94
C LYS A 273 -10.45 -9.48 -14.20
N ALA A 274 -9.24 -9.98 -14.45
CA ALA A 274 -9.00 -11.40 -14.66
C ALA A 274 -9.32 -12.25 -13.42
N ALA A 275 -9.08 -11.73 -12.21
CA ALA A 275 -9.45 -12.38 -10.95
C ALA A 275 -10.97 -12.46 -10.77
N ILE A 276 -11.71 -11.39 -11.09
CA ILE A 276 -13.18 -11.39 -11.05
C ILE A 276 -13.74 -12.49 -11.95
N GLU A 277 -13.24 -12.60 -13.18
CA GLU A 277 -13.68 -13.62 -14.14
C GLU A 277 -13.22 -15.03 -13.74
N GLY A 278 -11.94 -15.17 -13.40
CA GLY A 278 -11.31 -16.45 -13.13
C GLY A 278 -11.80 -17.14 -11.86
N GLU A 279 -12.10 -16.35 -10.84
CA GLU A 279 -12.65 -16.82 -9.56
C GLU A 279 -14.18 -16.74 -9.50
N ASN A 280 -14.86 -16.21 -10.54
CA ASN A 280 -16.29 -15.94 -10.54
C ASN A 280 -16.73 -15.09 -9.35
N LEU A 281 -15.97 -14.03 -9.01
CA LEU A 281 -16.28 -13.14 -7.89
C LEU A 281 -17.60 -12.41 -8.13
N GLY A 282 -18.41 -12.28 -7.07
CA GLY A 282 -19.72 -11.64 -7.14
C GLY A 282 -20.80 -12.44 -7.84
N LYS A 283 -20.55 -13.72 -8.16
CA LYS A 283 -21.55 -14.64 -8.74
C LYS A 283 -22.08 -15.66 -7.73
N ASN A 284 -21.59 -15.60 -6.50
CA ASN A 284 -22.05 -16.47 -5.40
C ASN A 284 -23.30 -15.92 -4.74
N THR A 285 -23.87 -16.71 -3.82
CA THR A 285 -24.95 -16.28 -2.92
C THR A 285 -24.43 -15.44 -1.76
N ASP A 286 -23.18 -15.65 -1.36
CA ASP A 286 -22.51 -14.89 -0.30
C ASP A 286 -21.64 -13.79 -0.93
N THR A 287 -21.39 -12.71 -0.17
CA THR A 287 -20.52 -11.60 -0.60
C THR A 287 -19.08 -12.08 -0.80
N ASP A 288 -18.48 -11.76 -1.92
CA ASP A 288 -17.04 -11.96 -2.16
C ASP A 288 -16.26 -10.66 -1.92
N LEU A 289 -14.94 -10.77 -1.74
CA LEU A 289 -14.03 -9.64 -1.51
C LEU A 289 -12.85 -9.66 -2.49
N LEU A 290 -12.64 -8.53 -3.16
CA LEU A 290 -11.44 -8.29 -3.96
C LEU A 290 -10.66 -7.10 -3.37
N THR A 291 -9.39 -7.31 -3.03
CA THR A 291 -8.49 -6.26 -2.58
C THR A 291 -7.53 -5.88 -3.71
N ILE A 292 -7.47 -4.61 -4.05
CA ILE A 292 -6.62 -4.06 -5.11
C ILE A 292 -5.72 -3.00 -4.50
N SER A 293 -4.41 -3.05 -4.78
CA SER A 293 -3.51 -1.97 -4.42
C SER A 293 -2.73 -1.46 -5.63
N CYS A 294 -2.93 -0.18 -5.95
CA CYS A 294 -2.19 0.52 -6.99
C CYS A 294 -0.85 1.00 -6.42
N SER A 295 0.21 0.22 -6.67
CA SER A 295 1.53 0.47 -6.08
C SER A 295 2.35 1.53 -6.82
N SER A 296 2.07 1.81 -8.10
CA SER A 296 2.91 2.69 -8.94
C SER A 296 2.89 4.14 -8.51
N THR A 297 1.81 4.60 -7.92
CA THR A 297 1.70 5.96 -7.35
C THR A 297 2.77 6.24 -6.31
N ASP A 298 3.07 5.27 -5.44
CA ASP A 298 4.13 5.36 -4.45
C ASP A 298 5.53 5.33 -5.08
N TYR A 299 5.76 4.42 -6.02
CA TYR A 299 7.06 4.33 -6.69
C TYR A 299 7.40 5.61 -7.47
N ILE A 300 6.43 6.19 -8.19
CA ILE A 300 6.61 7.46 -8.89
C ILE A 300 6.84 8.59 -7.88
N GLY A 301 5.99 8.69 -6.85
CA GLY A 301 6.11 9.71 -5.81
C GLY A 301 7.45 9.69 -5.07
N HIS A 302 8.03 8.50 -4.84
CA HIS A 302 9.37 8.35 -4.26
C HIS A 302 10.48 8.86 -5.17
N GLN A 303 10.32 8.75 -6.48
CA GLN A 303 11.35 9.19 -7.44
C GLN A 303 11.28 10.68 -7.72
N VAL A 304 10.11 11.20 -8.03
CA VAL A 304 9.96 12.57 -8.52
C VAL A 304 9.33 13.51 -7.49
N GLY A 305 8.63 12.98 -6.49
CA GLY A 305 7.96 13.75 -5.45
C GLY A 305 6.52 14.12 -5.78
N VAL A 306 5.89 14.82 -4.84
CA VAL A 306 4.44 15.06 -4.82
C VAL A 306 3.96 16.19 -5.73
N ASN A 307 4.89 16.96 -6.29
CA ASN A 307 4.59 18.13 -7.12
C ASN A 307 5.02 17.97 -8.58
N ALA A 308 5.54 16.81 -8.97
CA ALA A 308 6.05 16.53 -10.31
C ALA A 308 4.94 16.38 -11.36
N VAL A 309 5.27 16.66 -12.62
CA VAL A 309 4.39 16.43 -13.77
C VAL A 309 4.02 14.95 -13.89
N GLU A 310 4.98 14.06 -13.65
CA GLU A 310 4.78 12.62 -13.68
C GLU A 310 3.79 12.15 -12.62
N THR A 311 3.80 12.78 -11.43
CA THR A 311 2.82 12.49 -10.38
C THR A 311 1.44 12.92 -10.83
N GLU A 312 1.26 14.13 -11.34
CA GLU A 312 -0.03 14.60 -11.88
C GLU A 312 -0.50 13.69 -13.02
N ASP A 313 0.35 13.38 -14.00
CA ASP A 313 0.02 12.51 -15.14
C ASP A 313 -0.39 11.09 -14.67
N CYS A 314 0.30 10.57 -13.67
CA CYS A 314 -0.06 9.28 -13.06
C CYS A 314 -1.48 9.30 -12.50
N TYR A 315 -1.87 10.34 -11.78
CA TYR A 315 -3.22 10.44 -11.21
C TYR A 315 -4.30 10.69 -12.26
N LEU A 316 -4.02 11.45 -13.33
CA LEU A 316 -4.95 11.64 -14.44
C LEU A 316 -5.20 10.31 -15.19
N ARG A 317 -4.16 9.50 -15.39
CA ARG A 317 -4.28 8.17 -16.00
C ARG A 317 -4.94 7.15 -15.06
N LEU A 318 -4.68 7.27 -13.77
CA LEU A 318 -5.34 6.44 -12.75
C LEU A 318 -6.85 6.73 -12.72
N ASP A 319 -7.27 7.98 -12.86
CA ASP A 319 -8.68 8.35 -12.97
C ASP A 319 -9.37 7.65 -14.16
N GLN A 320 -8.71 7.64 -15.33
CA GLN A 320 -9.22 6.90 -16.50
C GLN A 320 -9.28 5.38 -16.23
N ALA A 321 -8.25 4.82 -15.61
CA ALA A 321 -8.22 3.39 -15.30
C ALA A 321 -9.31 3.00 -14.27
N LEU A 322 -9.60 3.87 -13.29
CA LEU A 322 -10.72 3.71 -12.36
C LEU A 322 -12.06 3.77 -13.10
N ALA A 323 -12.25 4.75 -14.00
CA ALA A 323 -13.46 4.86 -14.81
C ALA A 323 -13.73 3.60 -15.64
N ASP A 324 -12.70 3.08 -16.31
CA ASP A 324 -12.77 1.83 -17.08
C ASP A 324 -13.07 0.61 -16.19
N PHE A 325 -12.50 0.59 -14.98
CA PHE A 325 -12.74 -0.48 -14.03
C PHE A 325 -14.16 -0.45 -13.47
N PHE A 326 -14.69 0.73 -13.13
CA PHE A 326 -16.07 0.86 -12.66
C PHE A 326 -17.09 0.55 -13.75
N ALA A 327 -16.85 0.97 -15.01
CA ALA A 327 -17.67 0.58 -16.15
C ALA A 327 -17.67 -0.95 -16.36
N TYR A 328 -16.51 -1.60 -16.17
CA TYR A 328 -16.40 -3.06 -16.20
C TYR A 328 -17.21 -3.71 -15.08
N LEU A 329 -17.17 -3.20 -13.83
CA LEU A 329 -17.98 -3.71 -12.73
C LEU A 329 -19.47 -3.53 -12.98
N ASP A 330 -19.91 -2.38 -13.48
CA ASP A 330 -21.30 -2.11 -13.84
C ASP A 330 -21.82 -3.13 -14.86
N LYS A 331 -21.00 -3.46 -15.85
CA LYS A 331 -21.33 -4.44 -16.89
C LYS A 331 -21.35 -5.88 -16.37
N THR A 332 -20.37 -6.28 -15.54
CA THR A 332 -20.08 -7.67 -15.20
C THR A 332 -20.82 -8.14 -13.94
N ILE A 333 -20.91 -7.28 -12.95
CA ILE A 333 -21.55 -7.56 -11.64
C ILE A 333 -22.94 -6.92 -11.60
N GLY A 334 -23.09 -5.76 -12.24
CA GLY A 334 -24.33 -4.94 -12.25
C GLY A 334 -24.28 -3.81 -11.25
N LYS A 335 -24.66 -2.61 -11.68
CA LYS A 335 -24.77 -1.43 -10.82
C LYS A 335 -25.71 -1.74 -9.64
N GLY A 336 -25.28 -1.45 -8.41
CA GLY A 336 -26.01 -1.75 -7.18
C GLY A 336 -25.74 -3.14 -6.58
N ASN A 337 -25.09 -4.06 -7.30
CA ASN A 337 -24.72 -5.38 -6.79
C ASN A 337 -23.29 -5.44 -6.20
N TYR A 338 -22.54 -4.36 -6.27
CA TYR A 338 -21.20 -4.29 -5.68
C TYR A 338 -21.04 -3.03 -4.84
N LEU A 339 -20.14 -3.10 -3.88
CA LEU A 339 -19.70 -1.97 -3.06
C LEU A 339 -18.23 -1.74 -3.34
N THR A 340 -17.82 -0.51 -3.64
CA THR A 340 -16.43 -0.12 -3.71
C THR A 340 -16.09 0.86 -2.60
N PHE A 341 -14.91 0.71 -2.01
CA PHE A 341 -14.29 1.78 -1.22
C PHE A 341 -12.88 2.04 -1.74
N LEU A 342 -12.44 3.29 -1.60
CA LEU A 342 -11.11 3.73 -2.01
C LEU A 342 -10.48 4.50 -0.85
N THR A 343 -9.22 4.19 -0.57
CA THR A 343 -8.41 4.88 0.44
C THR A 343 -6.93 4.88 0.04
N ALA A 344 -6.10 5.51 0.85
CA ALA A 344 -4.65 5.36 0.81
C ALA A 344 -4.15 4.63 2.05
N ASP A 345 -2.99 4.03 1.95
CA ASP A 345 -2.27 3.42 3.07
C ASP A 345 -1.43 4.44 3.84
N HIS A 346 -0.95 5.46 3.18
CA HIS A 346 -0.28 6.65 3.72
C HIS A 346 -0.25 7.77 2.67
N GLY A 347 0.14 8.98 3.11
CA GLY A 347 0.43 10.10 2.23
C GLY A 347 1.92 10.24 1.94
N ALA A 348 2.34 11.44 1.53
CA ALA A 348 3.74 11.80 1.29
C ALA A 348 3.99 13.27 1.67
N VAL A 349 5.24 13.57 2.05
CA VAL A 349 5.69 14.93 2.31
C VAL A 349 6.22 15.59 1.05
N ASN A 350 6.25 16.92 1.03
CA ASN A 350 6.94 17.63 -0.04
C ASN A 350 8.44 17.35 0.00
N ASN A 351 9.07 17.37 -1.18
CA ASN A 351 10.52 17.29 -1.30
C ASN A 351 11.19 18.43 -0.50
N ALA A 352 12.26 18.14 0.24
CA ALA A 352 12.94 19.13 1.07
C ALA A 352 13.51 20.28 0.24
N ALA A 353 14.08 20.03 -0.93
CA ALA A 353 14.60 21.07 -1.81
C ALA A 353 13.49 21.95 -2.39
N PHE A 354 12.33 21.35 -2.77
CA PHE A 354 11.15 22.14 -3.15
C PHE A 354 10.71 23.10 -2.04
N LEU A 355 10.65 22.63 -0.78
CA LEU A 355 10.31 23.48 0.36
C LEU A 355 11.33 24.61 0.57
N GLN A 356 12.62 24.32 0.41
CA GLN A 356 13.70 25.31 0.51
C GLN A 356 13.57 26.40 -0.59
N ASP A 357 13.23 26.02 -1.81
CA ASP A 357 12.95 26.95 -2.90
C ASP A 357 11.77 27.88 -2.58
N GLN A 358 10.79 27.37 -1.85
CA GLN A 358 9.66 28.15 -1.32
C GLN A 358 10.00 28.91 0.01
N ARG A 359 11.27 28.93 0.43
CA ARG A 359 11.73 29.53 1.69
C ARG A 359 11.10 28.95 2.94
N ILE A 360 10.67 27.69 2.87
CA ILE A 360 10.16 26.92 4.01
C ILE A 360 11.32 26.10 4.59
N PRO A 361 11.60 26.20 5.89
CA PRO A 361 12.67 25.43 6.53
C PRO A 361 12.44 23.91 6.33
N ALA A 362 13.39 23.23 5.70
CA ALA A 362 13.35 21.80 5.45
C ALA A 362 14.78 21.25 5.31
N GLY A 363 14.94 19.95 5.47
CA GLY A 363 16.22 19.28 5.32
C GLY A 363 16.09 17.78 5.21
N ILE A 364 17.20 17.12 4.92
CA ILE A 364 17.31 15.66 4.82
C ILE A 364 18.15 15.17 6.00
N TRP A 365 17.60 14.23 6.76
CA TRP A 365 18.33 13.56 7.83
C TRP A 365 18.85 12.21 7.37
N ASN A 366 20.16 11.97 7.59
CA ASN A 366 20.79 10.72 7.17
C ASN A 366 20.95 9.77 8.37
N GLY A 367 20.01 8.86 8.54
CA GLY A 367 20.03 7.87 9.60
C GLY A 367 21.25 6.93 9.58
N LYS A 368 21.84 6.65 8.40
CA LYS A 368 23.03 5.79 8.30
C LYS A 368 24.29 6.45 8.86
N SER A 369 24.48 7.74 8.62
CA SER A 369 25.60 8.48 9.23
C SER A 369 25.41 8.57 10.74
N MET A 370 24.18 8.83 11.19
CA MET A 370 23.85 8.90 12.61
C MET A 370 24.13 7.60 13.36
N VAL A 371 23.86 6.43 12.77
CA VAL A 371 24.22 5.11 13.37
C VAL A 371 25.71 5.02 13.64
N LYS A 372 26.56 5.48 12.70
CA LYS A 372 28.02 5.49 12.89
C LYS A 372 28.45 6.41 14.02
N GLU A 373 27.90 7.62 14.06
CA GLU A 373 28.22 8.61 15.09
C GLU A 373 27.77 8.13 16.48
N LEU A 374 26.57 7.57 16.59
CA LEU A 374 26.07 7.00 17.84
C LEU A 374 26.96 5.86 18.33
N ASN A 375 27.36 4.93 17.46
CA ASN A 375 28.24 3.85 17.84
C ASN A 375 29.63 4.34 18.26
N GLN A 376 30.20 5.37 17.61
CA GLN A 376 31.45 5.99 18.04
C GLN A 376 31.36 6.59 19.44
N GLU A 377 30.31 7.36 19.73
CA GLU A 377 30.07 7.96 21.05
C GLU A 377 29.86 6.89 22.14
N LEU A 378 29.04 5.88 21.83
CA LEU A 378 28.75 4.77 22.75
C LEU A 378 30.01 3.95 23.08
N LYS A 379 30.85 3.64 22.07
CA LYS A 379 32.13 2.94 22.28
C LYS A 379 33.05 3.70 23.23
N ALA A 380 33.18 5.01 23.00
CA ALA A 380 34.01 5.85 23.84
C ALA A 380 33.47 5.94 25.27
N LYS A 381 32.15 6.09 25.44
CA LYS A 381 31.51 6.28 26.74
C LYS A 381 31.50 5.02 27.60
N PHE A 382 31.25 3.87 26.99
CA PHE A 382 31.13 2.57 27.69
C PHE A 382 32.39 1.71 27.62
N ASN A 383 33.48 2.24 27.05
CA ASN A 383 34.77 1.56 26.86
C ASN A 383 34.62 0.16 26.24
N THR A 384 33.86 0.10 25.12
CA THR A 384 33.62 -1.12 24.35
C THR A 384 34.03 -0.96 22.89
N ASP A 385 34.41 -2.03 22.21
CA ASP A 385 34.67 -2.06 20.78
C ASP A 385 33.45 -2.46 19.95
N LYS A 386 32.34 -2.80 20.62
CA LYS A 386 31.13 -3.32 20.01
C LYS A 386 30.19 -2.22 19.54
N ASP A 387 29.49 -2.47 18.42
CA ASP A 387 28.39 -1.62 17.97
C ASP A 387 27.11 -1.93 18.77
N LEU A 388 26.65 -0.95 19.54
CA LEU A 388 25.47 -1.08 20.41
C LEU A 388 24.16 -0.67 19.71
N VAL A 389 24.25 0.14 18.65
CA VAL A 389 23.12 0.50 17.77
C VAL A 389 23.23 -0.31 16.49
N MET A 390 22.17 -1.08 16.18
CA MET A 390 22.10 -1.92 14.99
C MET A 390 21.77 -1.08 13.75
N THR A 391 20.71 -0.29 13.82
CA THR A 391 20.22 0.49 12.67
C THR A 391 19.23 1.57 13.13
N ILE A 392 18.98 2.52 12.23
CA ILE A 392 17.86 3.45 12.33
C ILE A 392 16.97 3.21 11.11
N MET A 393 15.73 2.84 11.35
CA MET A 393 14.70 2.66 10.32
C MET A 393 13.44 3.41 10.72
N ASN A 394 12.84 4.16 9.77
CA ASN A 394 11.59 4.89 10.00
C ASN A 394 11.64 5.76 11.27
N TYR A 395 12.77 6.43 11.51
CA TYR A 395 13.05 7.24 12.71
C TYR A 395 13.07 6.47 14.04
N GLN A 396 13.11 5.14 13.99
CA GLN A 396 13.26 4.27 15.17
C GLN A 396 14.71 3.78 15.26
N VAL A 397 15.31 3.90 16.44
CA VAL A 397 16.65 3.37 16.73
C VAL A 397 16.51 1.96 17.28
N PHE A 398 17.12 1.00 16.60
CA PHE A 398 17.18 -0.39 17.03
C PHE A 398 18.55 -0.71 17.60
N PHE A 399 18.56 -1.33 18.77
CA PHE A 399 19.78 -1.66 19.51
C PHE A 399 20.18 -3.12 19.32
N ASN A 400 21.49 -3.38 19.43
CA ASN A 400 22.04 -4.74 19.55
C ASN A 400 21.90 -5.21 21.01
N THR A 401 20.68 -5.59 21.40
CA THR A 401 20.37 -5.94 22.79
C THR A 401 21.23 -7.07 23.32
N ALA A 402 21.45 -8.13 22.56
CA ALA A 402 22.35 -9.23 22.91
C ALA A 402 23.79 -8.75 23.17
N THR A 403 24.31 -7.87 22.32
CA THR A 403 25.67 -7.30 22.48
C THR A 403 25.77 -6.42 23.74
N ILE A 404 24.71 -5.67 24.07
CA ILE A 404 24.65 -4.83 25.27
C ILE A 404 24.67 -5.72 26.52
N GLU A 405 23.89 -6.79 26.52
CA GLU A 405 23.82 -7.79 27.59
C GLU A 405 25.15 -8.53 27.78
N GLU A 406 25.75 -9.05 26.67
CA GLU A 406 27.07 -9.72 26.69
C GLU A 406 28.20 -8.80 27.22
N ALA A 407 28.10 -7.49 26.97
CA ALA A 407 29.06 -6.50 27.46
C ALA A 407 28.77 -6.09 28.93
N GLY A 408 27.73 -6.62 29.57
CA GLY A 408 27.33 -6.29 30.94
C GLY A 408 26.92 -4.81 31.10
N LEU A 409 26.43 -4.17 30.03
CA LEU A 409 26.05 -2.77 30.05
C LEU A 409 24.58 -2.58 30.43
N ASP A 410 24.31 -1.51 31.17
CA ASP A 410 22.93 -1.12 31.48
C ASP A 410 22.24 -0.57 30.21
N TYR A 411 21.25 -1.30 29.73
CA TYR A 411 20.47 -0.95 28.54
C TYR A 411 19.78 0.42 28.67
N ALA A 412 19.27 0.76 29.86
CA ALA A 412 18.65 2.06 30.10
C ALA A 412 19.66 3.20 29.97
N ALA A 413 20.89 3.02 30.49
CA ALA A 413 21.97 3.98 30.34
C ALA A 413 22.39 4.15 28.88
N VAL A 414 22.47 3.06 28.10
CA VAL A 414 22.77 3.12 26.66
C VAL A 414 21.68 3.92 25.91
N LYS A 415 20.40 3.60 26.13
CA LYS A 415 19.27 4.33 25.54
C LYS A 415 19.30 5.82 25.87
N GLN A 416 19.58 6.16 27.14
CA GLN A 416 19.62 7.57 27.59
C GLN A 416 20.71 8.38 26.86
N VAL A 417 21.87 7.77 26.57
CA VAL A 417 22.93 8.42 25.79
C VAL A 417 22.43 8.74 24.38
N VAL A 418 21.77 7.78 23.74
CA VAL A 418 21.25 7.92 22.38
C VAL A 418 20.16 9.01 22.34
N VAL A 419 19.20 8.99 23.26
CA VAL A 419 18.16 10.02 23.37
C VAL A 419 18.77 11.41 23.55
N ASN A 420 19.73 11.56 24.48
CA ASN A 420 20.40 12.83 24.73
C ASN A 420 21.20 13.33 23.53
N ARG A 421 21.82 12.41 22.77
CA ARG A 421 22.56 12.77 21.54
C ARG A 421 21.61 13.22 20.44
N LEU A 422 20.51 12.51 20.22
CA LEU A 422 19.51 12.85 19.21
C LEU A 422 18.81 14.19 19.52
N LYS A 423 18.52 14.50 20.78
CA LYS A 423 17.95 15.80 21.20
C LYS A 423 18.86 16.99 20.86
N LYS A 424 20.15 16.78 20.61
CA LYS A 424 21.10 17.84 20.20
C LYS A 424 21.13 18.08 18.68
N GLU A 425 20.52 17.19 17.91
CA GLU A 425 20.45 17.35 16.46
C GLU A 425 19.46 18.46 16.08
N LYS A 426 19.91 19.46 15.31
CA LYS A 426 19.07 20.62 14.91
C LYS A 426 17.80 20.22 14.15
N ILE A 427 17.82 19.09 13.43
CA ILE A 427 16.69 18.63 12.63
C ILE A 427 15.74 17.71 13.42
N VAL A 428 16.12 17.26 14.62
CA VAL A 428 15.31 16.39 15.46
C VAL A 428 14.54 17.24 16.47
N HIS A 429 13.22 17.27 16.35
CA HIS A 429 12.36 17.98 17.28
C HIS A 429 12.21 17.24 18.61
N TYR A 430 11.99 15.92 18.53
CA TYR A 430 11.75 15.06 19.69
C TYR A 430 12.55 13.77 19.56
N ALA A 431 13.11 13.32 20.66
CA ALA A 431 13.69 12.00 20.82
C ALA A 431 13.35 11.49 22.22
N PHE A 432 12.75 10.31 22.29
CA PHE A 432 12.28 9.73 23.54
C PHE A 432 12.41 8.19 23.54
N ASP A 433 12.39 7.62 24.72
CA ASP A 433 12.41 6.19 24.94
C ASP A 433 10.98 5.64 24.76
N MET A 434 10.79 4.75 23.77
CA MET A 434 9.47 4.17 23.46
C MET A 434 8.86 3.39 24.64
N GLU A 435 9.67 2.86 25.54
CA GLU A 435 9.18 2.17 26.76
C GLU A 435 8.61 3.13 27.80
N LYS A 436 8.89 4.44 27.65
CA LYS A 436 8.45 5.49 28.57
C LYS A 436 7.36 6.40 28.02
N THR A 437 6.83 6.12 26.83
CA THR A 437 5.85 7.00 26.15
C THR A 437 4.55 7.23 26.91
N SER A 438 4.22 6.38 27.87
CA SER A 438 3.05 6.57 28.75
C SER A 438 3.33 7.52 29.91
N THR A 439 4.58 7.96 30.12
CA THR A 439 5.02 8.78 31.27
C THR A 439 5.68 10.09 30.85
N GLU A 440 5.97 10.27 29.57
CA GLU A 440 6.49 11.50 28.94
C GLU A 440 5.42 12.17 28.08
#